data_480b8e78384d68bcb55b6a03750aebd5
#
_entry.id   480b8e78384d68bcb55b6a03750aebd5
#
_cell.length_a   1.000
_cell.length_b   1.000
_cell.length_c   1.000
_cell.angle_alpha   90.00
_cell.angle_beta   90.00
_cell.angle_gamma   90.00
#
_symmetry.space_group_name_H-M   'P 1'
#
loop_
_entity.id
_entity.type
_entity.pdbx_description
1 polymer ?
#
loop_
_entity_poly.entity_id
_entity_poly.type
_entity_poly.pdbx_seq_one_letter_code
_entity_poly.pdbx_strand_id
1 'polypeptide(L)'
;MKINGTIADSYGLTDGASIVLYRNGEITTLGVSSNKDGYFEIDNDDIKPNDKFHISYVGLKTQIFKASELKDASIYLEEDVEPLDEVVITASIGKKPKNPPIGKPKKWEEKWYTSATFLLPMLAVVTAGTIIYIIKKTR
;
A
#
# COMPACT_ATOMS: atom_id res chain seq x y z
N MET A 1 -12.49 -27.51 -18.61
CA MET A 1 -13.05 -28.03 -17.34
C MET A 1 -13.70 -26.87 -16.61
N LYS A 2 -14.91 -27.11 -16.08
CA LYS A 2 -15.63 -26.14 -15.27
C LYS A 2 -15.34 -26.35 -13.78
N ILE A 3 -14.99 -25.30 -13.07
CA ILE A 3 -14.84 -25.26 -11.62
C ILE A 3 -15.78 -24.20 -11.04
N ASN A 4 -16.32 -24.44 -9.89
CA ASN A 4 -17.23 -23.53 -9.21
C ASN A 4 -17.24 -23.80 -7.70
N GLY A 5 -17.68 -22.82 -6.96
CA GLY A 5 -17.80 -22.96 -5.51
C GLY A 5 -18.26 -21.69 -4.83
N THR A 6 -18.29 -21.75 -3.51
CA THR A 6 -18.65 -20.64 -2.64
C THR A 6 -17.56 -20.40 -1.62
N ILE A 7 -17.23 -19.14 -1.40
CA ILE A 7 -16.21 -18.71 -0.45
C ILE A 7 -16.87 -17.98 0.70
N ALA A 8 -16.46 -18.33 1.91
CA ALA A 8 -16.91 -17.70 3.15
C ALA A 8 -15.71 -17.44 4.09
N ASP A 9 -15.87 -16.52 4.99
CA ASP A 9 -14.93 -16.19 6.08
C ASP A 9 -15.69 -16.12 7.43
N SER A 10 -15.03 -15.62 8.45
CA SER A 10 -15.61 -15.43 9.79
C SER A 10 -16.79 -14.45 9.82
N TYR A 11 -16.92 -13.61 8.82
CA TYR A 11 -17.97 -12.59 8.70
C TYR A 11 -19.13 -13.01 7.78
N GLY A 12 -18.98 -14.10 7.05
CA GLY A 12 -20.00 -14.64 6.14
C GLY A 12 -19.49 -14.92 4.74
N LEU A 13 -20.36 -14.74 3.74
CA LEU A 13 -20.00 -14.94 2.32
C LEU A 13 -19.06 -13.83 1.83
N THR A 14 -17.96 -14.22 1.21
CA THR A 14 -16.89 -13.30 0.83
C THR A 14 -17.07 -12.79 -0.59
N ASP A 15 -17.34 -11.49 -0.74
CA ASP A 15 -17.40 -10.79 -2.03
C ASP A 15 -16.01 -10.28 -2.43
N GLY A 16 -15.58 -10.55 -3.66
CA GLY A 16 -14.32 -10.06 -4.21
C GLY A 16 -13.09 -10.89 -3.88
N ALA A 17 -13.24 -12.11 -3.35
CA ALA A 17 -12.13 -13.03 -3.21
C ALA A 17 -11.54 -13.39 -4.59
N SER A 18 -10.23 -13.40 -4.70
CA SER A 18 -9.52 -13.69 -5.95
C SER A 18 -9.22 -15.17 -6.07
N ILE A 19 -9.64 -15.77 -7.18
CA ILE A 19 -9.41 -17.17 -7.54
C ILE A 19 -8.59 -17.17 -8.82
N VAL A 20 -7.30 -17.52 -8.74
CA VAL A 20 -6.35 -17.40 -9.85
C VAL A 20 -5.63 -18.71 -10.09
N LEU A 21 -5.52 -19.11 -11.35
CA LEU A 21 -4.77 -20.28 -11.75
C LEU A 21 -3.27 -20.08 -11.51
N TYR A 22 -2.67 -21.03 -10.81
CA TYR A 22 -1.23 -21.11 -10.54
C TYR A 22 -0.63 -22.30 -11.29
N ARG A 23 0.29 -22.02 -12.19
CA ARG A 23 0.95 -23.03 -13.02
C ARG A 23 2.43 -22.73 -13.17
N ASN A 24 3.27 -23.76 -13.12
CA ASN A 24 4.72 -23.66 -13.29
C ASN A 24 5.44 -22.70 -12.33
N GLY A 25 4.91 -22.52 -11.11
CA GLY A 25 5.52 -21.62 -10.13
C GLY A 25 5.06 -20.16 -10.23
N GLU A 26 4.14 -19.83 -11.14
CA GLU A 26 3.69 -18.48 -11.38
C GLU A 26 2.15 -18.35 -11.39
N ILE A 27 1.68 -17.20 -11.00
CA ILE A 27 0.27 -16.81 -11.12
C ILE A 27 0.01 -16.45 -12.59
N THR A 28 -1.02 -17.07 -13.17
CA THR A 28 -1.43 -16.80 -14.54
C THR A 28 -2.47 -15.67 -14.60
N THR A 29 -2.81 -15.25 -15.81
CA THR A 29 -3.88 -14.26 -16.04
C THR A 29 -5.28 -14.86 -16.00
N LEU A 30 -5.41 -16.19 -15.88
CA LEU A 30 -6.70 -16.86 -15.77
C LEU A 30 -7.18 -16.87 -14.34
N GLY A 31 -8.24 -16.12 -14.07
CA GLY A 31 -8.85 -16.04 -12.74
C GLY A 31 -10.17 -15.30 -12.77
N VAL A 32 -10.88 -15.39 -11.66
CA VAL A 32 -12.13 -14.66 -11.40
C VAL A 32 -12.16 -14.17 -9.97
N SER A 33 -13.10 -13.27 -9.68
CA SER A 33 -13.44 -12.87 -8.31
C SER A 33 -14.80 -13.45 -7.92
N SER A 34 -14.96 -13.77 -6.63
CA SER A 34 -16.26 -14.16 -6.10
C SER A 34 -17.25 -12.98 -6.12
N ASN A 35 -18.53 -13.30 -6.28
CA ASN A 35 -19.59 -12.29 -6.24
C ASN A 35 -20.09 -12.04 -4.79
N LYS A 36 -21.14 -11.23 -4.65
CA LYS A 36 -21.75 -10.88 -3.35
C LYS A 36 -22.26 -12.08 -2.54
N ASP A 37 -22.58 -13.18 -3.22
CA ASP A 37 -23.00 -14.45 -2.61
C ASP A 37 -21.80 -15.37 -2.33
N GLY A 38 -20.58 -14.86 -2.46
CA GLY A 38 -19.34 -15.62 -2.32
C GLY A 38 -19.13 -16.65 -3.44
N TYR A 39 -19.99 -16.66 -4.46
CA TYR A 39 -19.96 -17.65 -5.53
C TYR A 39 -18.95 -17.26 -6.62
N PHE A 40 -18.22 -18.25 -7.10
CA PHE A 40 -17.34 -18.12 -8.26
C PHE A 40 -17.55 -19.28 -9.24
N GLU A 41 -17.27 -19.02 -10.50
CA GLU A 41 -17.32 -20.01 -11.57
C GLU A 41 -16.28 -19.68 -12.63
N ILE A 42 -15.50 -20.67 -13.04
CA ILE A 42 -14.59 -20.59 -14.18
C ILE A 42 -14.86 -21.79 -15.09
N ASP A 43 -15.16 -21.51 -16.34
CA ASP A 43 -15.28 -22.54 -17.38
C ASP A 43 -14.23 -22.28 -18.45
N ASN A 44 -13.21 -23.13 -18.51
CA ASN A 44 -12.13 -23.03 -19.45
C ASN A 44 -11.58 -24.40 -19.79
N ASP A 45 -11.43 -24.68 -21.08
CA ASP A 45 -10.97 -25.98 -21.58
C ASP A 45 -9.49 -26.25 -21.26
N ASP A 46 -8.69 -25.18 -21.03
CA ASP A 46 -7.28 -25.31 -20.68
C ASP A 46 -7.05 -25.77 -19.22
N ILE A 47 -8.07 -25.75 -18.39
CA ILE A 47 -7.96 -26.19 -16.99
C ILE A 47 -7.85 -27.71 -16.92
N LYS A 48 -6.77 -28.17 -16.30
CA LYS A 48 -6.50 -29.59 -16.02
C LYS A 48 -6.86 -29.92 -14.58
N PRO A 49 -7.26 -31.18 -14.28
CA PRO A 49 -7.64 -31.60 -12.92
C PRO A 49 -6.53 -31.38 -11.85
N ASN A 50 -5.26 -31.42 -12.26
CA ASN A 50 -4.12 -31.23 -11.37
C ASN A 50 -3.64 -29.78 -11.26
N ASP A 51 -4.23 -28.86 -12.01
CA ASP A 51 -3.91 -27.46 -11.91
C ASP A 51 -4.25 -26.92 -10.52
N LYS A 52 -3.44 -26.00 -10.03
CA LYS A 52 -3.62 -25.40 -8.71
C LYS A 52 -4.26 -24.01 -8.85
N PHE A 53 -5.17 -23.71 -7.97
CA PHE A 53 -5.77 -22.40 -7.85
C PHE A 53 -5.40 -21.77 -6.51
N HIS A 54 -4.92 -20.53 -6.55
CA HIS A 54 -4.72 -19.70 -5.37
C HIS A 54 -6.00 -18.93 -5.12
N ILE A 55 -6.51 -19.09 -3.92
CA ILE A 55 -7.69 -18.37 -3.44
C ILE A 55 -7.23 -17.45 -2.32
N SER A 56 -7.41 -16.15 -2.53
CA SER A 56 -6.94 -15.13 -1.62
C SER A 56 -7.95 -14.00 -1.44
N TYR A 57 -7.92 -13.39 -0.27
CA TYR A 57 -8.66 -12.19 0.05
C TYR A 57 -7.87 -11.34 1.04
N VAL A 58 -8.12 -10.03 1.05
CA VAL A 58 -7.38 -9.10 1.91
C VAL A 58 -7.57 -9.44 3.39
N GLY A 59 -6.48 -9.63 4.11
CA GLY A 59 -6.48 -9.98 5.54
C GLY A 59 -6.75 -11.45 5.85
N LEU A 60 -6.88 -12.31 4.83
CA LEU A 60 -7.09 -13.74 4.99
C LEU A 60 -5.92 -14.54 4.41
N LYS A 61 -5.70 -15.72 4.95
CA LYS A 61 -4.66 -16.64 4.48
C LYS A 61 -4.99 -17.15 3.07
N THR A 62 -4.01 -17.07 2.18
CA THR A 62 -4.12 -17.66 0.85
C THR A 62 -4.17 -19.17 0.96
N GLN A 63 -5.16 -19.79 0.35
CA GLN A 63 -5.31 -21.24 0.27
C GLN A 63 -5.11 -21.73 -1.16
N ILE A 64 -4.60 -22.94 -1.31
CA ILE A 64 -4.29 -23.54 -2.59
C ILE A 64 -5.10 -24.84 -2.74
N PHE A 65 -5.88 -24.93 -3.82
CA PHE A 65 -6.69 -26.09 -4.15
C PHE A 65 -6.37 -26.60 -5.54
N LYS A 66 -6.58 -27.90 -5.76
CA LYS A 66 -6.53 -28.46 -7.11
C LYS A 66 -7.86 -28.22 -7.82
N ALA A 67 -7.79 -28.06 -9.14
CA ALA A 67 -8.99 -27.88 -9.96
C ALA A 67 -10.03 -28.99 -9.74
N SER A 68 -9.57 -30.23 -9.51
CA SER A 68 -10.46 -31.38 -9.22
C SER A 68 -11.23 -31.23 -7.91
N GLU A 69 -10.72 -30.46 -6.96
CA GLU A 69 -11.33 -30.22 -5.65
C GLU A 69 -12.33 -29.04 -5.69
N LEU A 70 -12.28 -28.23 -6.75
CA LEU A 70 -13.08 -27.01 -6.94
C LEU A 70 -14.35 -27.29 -7.76
N LYS A 71 -14.99 -28.42 -7.57
CA LYS A 71 -16.31 -28.71 -8.08
C LYS A 71 -17.33 -28.58 -6.96
N ASP A 72 -18.26 -27.64 -7.08
CA ASP A 72 -19.26 -27.34 -6.04
C ASP A 72 -18.62 -27.21 -4.65
N ALA A 73 -17.45 -26.57 -4.60
CA ALA A 73 -16.64 -26.48 -3.40
C ALA A 73 -17.22 -25.45 -2.42
N SER A 74 -17.16 -25.76 -1.14
CA SER A 74 -17.41 -24.79 -0.08
C SER A 74 -16.09 -24.51 0.63
N ILE A 75 -15.59 -23.29 0.48
CA ILE A 75 -14.26 -22.88 0.93
C ILE A 75 -14.42 -21.89 2.08
N TYR A 76 -13.73 -22.16 3.18
CA TYR A 76 -13.65 -21.24 4.31
C TYR A 76 -12.26 -20.67 4.41
N LEU A 77 -12.12 -19.34 4.34
CA LEU A 77 -10.85 -18.62 4.48
C LEU A 77 -10.65 -18.22 5.93
N GLU A 78 -9.47 -18.54 6.45
CA GLU A 78 -9.04 -18.18 7.79
C GLU A 78 -8.36 -16.82 7.81
N GLU A 79 -8.50 -16.09 8.93
CA GLU A 79 -7.80 -14.82 9.13
C GLU A 79 -6.28 -15.03 9.19
N ASP A 80 -5.56 -14.14 8.53
CA ASP A 80 -4.10 -14.07 8.59
C ASP A 80 -3.69 -13.23 9.82
N VAL A 81 -3.91 -13.80 10.99
CA VAL A 81 -3.41 -13.23 12.25
C VAL A 81 -1.94 -13.63 12.41
N GLU A 82 -1.03 -12.82 11.87
CA GLU A 82 0.33 -12.84 12.37
C GLU A 82 0.27 -12.39 13.83
N PRO A 83 0.72 -13.23 14.81
CA PRO A 83 0.87 -12.76 16.17
C PRO A 83 1.87 -11.60 16.11
N LEU A 84 1.39 -10.38 16.30
CA LEU A 84 2.27 -9.26 16.57
C LEU A 84 3.07 -9.66 17.79
N ASP A 85 4.37 -9.87 17.64
CA ASP A 85 5.29 -10.02 18.76
C ASP A 85 5.01 -8.85 19.70
N GLU A 86 4.57 -9.19 20.90
CA GLU A 86 4.32 -8.20 21.94
C GLU A 86 5.60 -7.40 22.12
N VAL A 87 5.63 -6.19 21.59
CA VAL A 87 6.70 -5.24 21.87
C VAL A 87 6.58 -4.91 23.36
N VAL A 88 7.24 -5.71 24.18
CA VAL A 88 7.41 -5.41 25.60
C VAL A 88 8.23 -4.13 25.67
N ILE A 89 7.55 -3.00 25.73
CA ILE A 89 8.17 -1.72 26.06
C ILE A 89 8.54 -1.82 27.55
N THR A 90 9.71 -2.37 27.82
CA THR A 90 10.33 -2.27 29.12
C THR A 90 10.73 -0.82 29.30
N ALA A 91 9.81 0.01 29.80
CA ALA A 91 10.15 1.32 30.31
C ALA A 91 11.06 1.11 31.52
N SER A 92 12.38 1.11 31.31
CA SER A 92 13.33 1.20 32.39
C SER A 92 13.23 2.62 32.96
N ILE A 93 12.44 2.75 34.00
CA ILE A 93 12.38 3.95 34.82
C ILE A 93 13.79 4.14 35.39
N GLY A 94 14.55 5.12 34.89
CA GLY A 94 15.79 5.54 35.58
C GLY A 94 17.04 5.76 34.74
N LYS A 95 17.06 5.49 33.43
CA LYS A 95 18.20 5.92 32.61
C LYS A 95 17.73 6.96 31.60
N LYS A 96 18.17 8.22 31.81
CA LYS A 96 18.08 9.25 30.76
C LYS A 96 18.56 8.64 29.44
N PRO A 97 17.79 8.73 28.36
CA PRO A 97 18.26 8.32 27.05
C PRO A 97 19.58 9.06 26.79
N LYS A 98 20.63 8.33 26.49
CA LYS A 98 21.93 8.88 26.09
C LYS A 98 21.90 9.64 24.76
N ASN A 99 20.81 9.50 24.05
CA ASN A 99 20.57 10.28 22.85
C ASN A 99 19.89 11.57 23.26
N PRO A 100 20.44 12.73 22.86
CA PRO A 100 19.72 13.97 23.00
C PRO A 100 18.35 13.78 22.35
N PRO A 101 17.27 14.32 22.93
CA PRO A 101 15.99 14.32 22.25
C PRO A 101 16.23 14.79 20.83
N ILE A 102 15.69 14.06 19.86
CA ILE A 102 15.74 14.39 18.43
C ILE A 102 15.59 15.90 18.36
N GLY A 103 16.70 16.57 18.00
CA GLY A 103 16.90 17.98 18.23
C GLY A 103 15.65 18.72 17.76
N LYS A 104 15.23 19.71 18.54
CA LYS A 104 14.29 20.71 18.07
C LYS A 104 14.57 20.91 16.60
N PRO A 105 13.57 20.83 15.70
CA PRO A 105 13.82 21.01 14.28
C PRO A 105 14.76 22.20 14.16
N LYS A 106 15.94 21.97 13.61
CA LYS A 106 16.92 23.04 13.45
C LYS A 106 16.11 24.17 12.83
N LYS A 107 16.07 25.30 13.47
CA LYS A 107 15.52 26.54 12.91
C LYS A 107 16.34 26.92 11.67
N TRP A 108 16.36 26.03 10.67
CA TRP A 108 17.05 26.27 9.41
C TRP A 108 16.26 27.28 8.56
N GLU A 109 14.99 27.50 8.92
CA GLU A 109 14.15 28.47 8.25
C GLU A 109 14.50 29.92 8.58
N GLU A 110 15.11 30.21 9.74
CA GLU A 110 15.45 31.58 10.11
C GLU A 110 16.79 32.07 9.55
N LYS A 111 17.68 31.15 9.10
CA LYS A 111 19.04 31.55 8.70
C LYS A 111 19.15 32.20 7.33
N TRP A 112 18.24 31.95 6.43
CA TRP A 112 18.35 32.46 5.08
C TRP A 112 17.36 33.56 4.74
N TYR A 113 16.28 33.74 5.54
CA TYR A 113 15.42 34.90 5.44
C TYR A 113 16.04 36.19 6.07
N THR A 114 16.90 36.01 7.06
CA THR A 114 17.52 37.11 7.80
C THR A 114 18.97 37.40 7.39
N SER A 115 19.53 36.63 6.47
CA SER A 115 20.86 37.00 5.97
C SER A 115 20.71 38.23 5.10
N ALA A 116 21.30 39.32 5.55
CA ALA A 116 21.34 40.59 4.82
C ALA A 116 21.86 40.43 3.39
N THR A 117 22.61 39.39 3.12
CA THR A 117 23.12 39.01 1.79
C THR A 117 22.06 38.55 0.81
N PHE A 118 20.89 38.08 1.29
CA PHE A 118 19.79 37.68 0.39
C PHE A 118 18.86 38.84 0.02
N LEU A 119 18.64 39.78 0.94
CA LEU A 119 17.74 40.92 0.75
C LEU A 119 18.41 42.08 -0.01
N LEU A 120 19.72 42.25 0.13
CA LEU A 120 20.47 43.31 -0.55
C LEU A 120 20.36 43.29 -2.08
N PRO A 121 20.49 42.15 -2.78
CA PRO A 121 20.36 42.16 -4.24
C PRO A 121 18.96 42.48 -4.72
N MET A 122 17.92 42.12 -3.96
CA MET A 122 16.54 42.46 -4.35
C MET A 122 16.23 43.95 -4.18
N LEU A 123 16.74 44.59 -3.13
CA LEU A 123 16.63 46.02 -2.92
C LEU A 123 17.41 46.80 -4.00
N ALA A 124 18.59 46.35 -4.39
CA ALA A 124 19.39 46.97 -5.46
C ALA A 124 18.68 46.91 -6.82
N VAL A 125 17.96 45.83 -7.13
CA VAL A 125 17.18 45.70 -8.37
C VAL A 125 16.03 46.69 -8.41
N VAL A 126 15.32 46.84 -7.29
CA VAL A 126 14.18 47.77 -7.20
C VAL A 126 14.64 49.23 -7.33
N THR A 127 15.74 49.60 -6.69
CA THR A 127 16.27 50.97 -6.77
C THR A 127 16.84 51.31 -8.15
N ALA A 128 17.52 50.35 -8.80
CA ALA A 128 18.02 50.51 -10.15
C ALA A 128 16.87 50.66 -11.17
N GLY A 129 15.82 49.89 -11.00
CA GLY A 129 14.60 49.97 -11.85
C GLY A 129 13.91 51.34 -11.71
N THR A 130 13.82 51.89 -10.52
CA THR A 130 13.19 53.19 -10.25
C THR A 130 14.03 54.33 -10.82
N ILE A 131 15.31 54.26 -10.72
CA ILE A 131 16.24 55.29 -11.26
C ILE A 131 16.16 55.30 -12.80
N ILE A 132 16.13 54.15 -13.45
CA ILE A 132 15.98 54.02 -14.90
C ILE A 132 14.64 54.61 -15.36
N TYR A 133 13.57 54.37 -14.61
CA TYR A 133 12.23 54.89 -14.93
C TYR A 133 12.18 56.44 -14.82
N ILE A 134 12.82 57.01 -13.81
CA ILE A 134 12.89 58.45 -13.62
C ILE A 134 13.70 59.13 -14.72
N ILE A 135 14.85 58.55 -15.10
CA ILE A 135 15.68 59.08 -16.19
C ILE A 135 14.98 59.04 -17.55
N LYS A 136 14.17 58.01 -17.79
CA LYS A 136 13.42 57.90 -19.04
C LYS A 136 12.22 58.87 -19.14
N LYS A 137 11.68 59.35 -18.00
CA LYS A 137 10.54 60.27 -17.95
C LYS A 137 10.98 61.74 -18.01
N THR A 138 12.25 62.04 -17.71
CA THR A 138 12.82 63.39 -17.73
C THR A 138 13.54 63.76 -19.05
N ARG A 139 13.55 62.85 -19.99
CA ARG A 139 13.95 63.10 -21.36
C ARG A 139 12.70 63.07 -22.26
#